data_252ba053dbce14d2ccd04ba303ffcdb5
#
_entry.id   252ba053dbce14d2ccd04ba303ffcdb5
#
_cell.length_a   1.000
_cell.length_b   1.000
_cell.length_c   1.000
_cell.angle_alpha   90.00
_cell.angle_beta   90.00
_cell.angle_gamma   90.00
#
_symmetry.space_group_name_H-M   'P 1'
#
loop_
_entity.id
_entity.type
_entity.pdbx_description
1 polymer ?
#
loop_
_entity_poly.entity_id
_entity_poly.type
_entity_poly.pdbx_seq_one_letter_code
_entity_poly.pdbx_strand_id
1 'polypeptide(L)' 'SATGQTIIEYLTFIRMQRAKELLINTNKKIYEICSDIGYSEPKYFIKRFHQIVGVTPKEYRKIYTK' A
#
# COMPACT_ATOMS: atom_id res chain seq x y z
N SER A 1 -13.67 18.60 -4.13
CA SER A 1 -14.46 17.87 -5.08
C SER A 1 -15.85 17.64 -4.54
N ALA A 2 -16.79 17.38 -5.42
CA ALA A 2 -18.16 17.15 -5.03
C ALA A 2 -18.31 15.95 -4.09
N THR A 3 -17.39 15.04 -4.15
CA THR A 3 -17.42 13.84 -3.31
C THR A 3 -16.60 13.99 -2.04
N GLY A 4 -15.90 15.11 -1.90
CA GLY A 4 -15.03 15.32 -0.77
C GLY A 4 -13.66 14.69 -0.92
N GLN A 5 -13.44 13.90 -1.94
CA GLN A 5 -12.11 13.33 -2.17
C GLN A 5 -11.21 14.31 -2.89
N THR A 6 -9.96 14.34 -2.45
CA THR A 6 -8.94 15.14 -3.12
C THR A 6 -8.18 14.26 -4.10
N ILE A 7 -7.40 14.91 -4.95
CA ILE A 7 -6.51 14.17 -5.86
C ILE A 7 -5.52 13.34 -5.07
N ILE A 8 -5.04 13.88 -3.94
CA ILE A 8 -4.10 13.16 -3.09
C ILE A 8 -4.73 11.89 -2.52
N GLU A 9 -5.97 11.99 -2.07
CA GLU A 9 -6.68 10.82 -1.55
C GLU A 9 -6.89 9.76 -2.61
N TYR A 10 -7.22 10.18 -3.82
CA TYR A 10 -7.39 9.27 -4.93
C TYR A 10 -6.08 8.56 -5.27
N LEU A 11 -4.98 9.31 -5.34
CA LEU A 11 -3.67 8.73 -5.59
C LEU A 11 -3.26 7.74 -4.51
N THR A 12 -3.55 8.09 -3.25
CA THR A 12 -3.25 7.19 -2.14
C THR A 12 -4.02 5.88 -2.29
N PHE A 13 -5.29 5.96 -2.65
CA PHE A 13 -6.11 4.78 -2.89
C PHE A 13 -5.49 3.89 -3.98
N ILE A 14 -5.12 4.50 -5.10
CA ILE A 14 -4.51 3.77 -6.23
C ILE A 14 -3.21 3.10 -5.80
N ARG A 15 -2.38 3.82 -5.05
CA ARG A 15 -1.10 3.28 -4.57
C ARG A 15 -1.31 2.09 -3.65
N MET A 16 -2.32 2.17 -2.77
CA MET A 16 -2.60 1.06 -1.86
C MET A 16 -3.12 -0.16 -2.62
N GLN A 17 -3.94 0.03 -3.64
CA GLN A 17 -4.40 -1.07 -4.46
C GLN A 17 -3.23 -1.74 -5.18
N ARG A 18 -2.30 -0.95 -5.70
CA ARG A 18 -1.11 -1.48 -6.35
C ARG A 18 -0.25 -2.25 -5.37
N ALA A 19 -0.10 -1.70 -4.15
CA ALA A 19 0.67 -2.37 -3.11
C ALA A 19 0.09 -3.74 -2.79
N LYS A 20 -1.23 -3.82 -2.67
CA LYS A 20 -1.90 -5.09 -2.40
C LYS A 20 -1.60 -6.12 -3.48
N GLU A 21 -1.65 -5.70 -4.74
CA GLU A 21 -1.36 -6.59 -5.86
C GLU A 21 0.07 -7.11 -5.78
N LEU A 22 1.02 -6.22 -5.53
CA LEU A 22 2.41 -6.59 -5.46
C LEU A 22 2.69 -7.52 -4.27
N LEU A 23 2.02 -7.27 -3.15
CA LEU A 23 2.18 -8.10 -1.97
C LEU A 23 1.73 -9.54 -2.21
N ILE A 24 0.66 -9.72 -2.96
CA ILE A 24 0.07 -11.03 -3.21
C ILE A 24 0.72 -11.73 -4.39
N ASN A 25 0.99 -10.99 -5.46
CA ASN A 25 1.41 -11.57 -6.73
C ASN A 25 2.91 -11.65 -6.94
N THR A 26 3.70 -11.05 -6.05
CA THR A 26 5.15 -11.07 -6.17
C THR A 26 5.79 -11.39 -4.83
N ASN A 27 7.09 -11.69 -4.88
CA ASN A 27 7.89 -11.88 -3.67
C ASN A 27 8.73 -10.66 -3.34
N LYS A 28 8.38 -9.51 -3.91
CA LYS A 28 9.11 -8.28 -3.66
C LYS A 28 9.08 -7.93 -2.17
N LYS A 29 10.18 -7.37 -1.72
CA LYS A 29 10.27 -6.92 -0.32
C LYS A 29 9.45 -5.66 -0.14
N ILE A 30 9.07 -5.40 1.10
CA ILE A 30 8.22 -4.25 1.41
C ILE A 30 8.84 -2.95 0.92
N TYR A 31 10.16 -2.77 1.11
CA TYR A 31 10.80 -1.54 0.66
C TYR A 31 10.81 -1.43 -0.87
N GLU A 32 10.83 -2.55 -1.57
CA GLU A 32 10.78 -2.54 -3.03
C GLU A 32 9.39 -2.10 -3.51
N ILE A 33 8.36 -2.63 -2.86
CA ILE A 33 6.98 -2.26 -3.17
C ILE A 33 6.77 -0.78 -2.90
N CYS A 34 7.28 -0.31 -1.76
CA CYS A 34 7.21 1.10 -1.38
C CYS A 34 7.76 1.98 -2.50
N SER A 35 8.92 1.65 -3.01
CA SER A 35 9.54 2.40 -4.10
C SER A 35 8.73 2.32 -5.38
N ASP A 36 8.22 1.13 -5.70
CA ASP A 36 7.46 0.91 -6.92
C ASP A 36 6.18 1.74 -6.98
N ILE A 37 5.56 1.97 -5.83
CA ILE A 37 4.30 2.70 -5.79
C ILE A 37 4.49 4.20 -5.51
N GLY A 38 5.75 4.64 -5.40
CA GLY A 38 6.05 6.07 -5.32
C GLY A 38 6.21 6.65 -3.92
N TYR A 39 6.38 5.83 -2.91
CA TYR A 39 6.70 6.32 -1.58
C TYR A 39 8.21 6.34 -1.39
N SER A 40 8.72 7.37 -0.74
CA SER A 40 10.15 7.52 -0.54
C SER A 40 10.67 6.76 0.69
N GLU A 41 9.80 6.51 1.67
CA GLU A 41 10.22 5.84 2.90
C GLU A 41 9.29 4.68 3.24
N PRO A 42 9.86 3.48 3.45
CA PRO A 42 9.04 2.32 3.82
C PRO A 42 8.26 2.53 5.11
N LYS A 43 8.84 3.22 6.09
CA LYS A 43 8.18 3.46 7.35
C LYS A 43 6.85 4.19 7.17
N TYR A 44 6.86 5.22 6.33
CA TYR A 44 5.65 5.98 6.05
C TYR A 44 4.63 5.15 5.29
N PHE A 45 5.08 4.39 4.31
CA PHE A 45 4.21 3.50 3.55
C PHE A 45 3.53 2.48 4.46
N ILE A 46 4.30 1.83 5.34
CA ILE A 46 3.77 0.83 6.25
C ILE A 46 2.68 1.45 7.14
N LYS A 47 2.94 2.63 7.65
CA LYS A 47 1.98 3.33 8.50
C LYS A 47 0.69 3.64 7.75
N ARG A 48 0.81 4.18 6.54
CA ARG A 48 -0.38 4.52 5.74
C ARG A 48 -1.17 3.27 5.34
N PHE A 49 -0.45 2.24 4.94
CA PHE A 49 -1.09 0.98 4.58
C PHE A 49 -1.91 0.45 5.76
N HIS A 50 -1.30 0.44 6.94
CA HIS A 50 -1.99 -0.03 8.14
C HIS A 50 -3.23 0.82 8.45
N GLN A 51 -3.13 2.13 8.30
CA GLN A 51 -4.26 3.02 8.55
C GLN A 51 -5.42 2.78 7.59
N ILE A 52 -5.12 2.50 6.34
CA ILE A 52 -6.14 2.38 5.30
C ILE A 52 -6.68 0.95 5.21
N VAL A 53 -5.80 -0.02 5.28
CA VAL A 53 -6.17 -1.42 5.06
C VAL A 53 -6.53 -2.14 6.36
N GLY A 54 -5.97 -1.70 7.48
CA GLY A 54 -6.26 -2.29 8.78
C GLY A 54 -5.20 -3.25 9.29
N VAL A 55 -4.28 -3.66 8.43
CA VAL A 55 -3.15 -4.52 8.81
C VAL A 55 -1.90 -4.00 8.11
N THR A 56 -0.74 -4.41 8.59
CA THR A 56 0.52 -4.01 7.95
C THR A 56 0.70 -4.76 6.64
N PRO A 57 1.54 -4.25 5.73
CA PRO A 57 1.81 -4.96 4.49
C PRO A 57 2.32 -6.38 4.71
N LYS A 58 3.16 -6.58 5.71
CA LYS A 58 3.68 -7.90 6.03
C LYS A 58 2.56 -8.84 6.48
N GLU A 59 1.67 -8.33 7.33
CA GLU A 59 0.52 -9.11 7.78
C GLU A 59 -0.43 -9.42 6.64
N TYR A 60 -0.66 -8.45 5.78
CA TYR A 60 -1.51 -8.63 4.63
C TYR A 60 -1.01 -9.76 3.72
N ARG A 61 0.28 -9.75 3.44
CA ARG A 61 0.89 -10.81 2.64
C ARG A 61 0.71 -12.17 3.30
N LYS A 62 0.93 -12.23 4.60
CA LYS A 62 0.79 -13.48 5.34
C LYS A 62 -0.63 -14.01 5.30
N ILE A 63 -1.61 -13.12 5.41
CA ILE A 63 -3.03 -13.50 5.43
C ILE A 63 -3.48 -14.01 4.06
N TYR A 64 -3.06 -13.38 2.99
CA TYR A 64 -3.59 -13.63 1.65
C TYR A 64 -2.68 -14.46 0.75
N THR A 65 -1.52 -14.89 1.24
CA THR A 65 -0.64 -15.81 0.51
C THR A 65 -0.35 -17.00 1.39
N LYS A 66 0.07 -18.09 0.75
CA LYS A 66 0.44 -19.30 1.48
C LYS A 66 1.93 -19.51 1.48
#